data_04b1a340abd89ca80aa02313c34ad33f
#
_entry.id   04b1a340abd89ca80aa02313c34ad33f
#
_cell.length_a   1.000
_cell.length_b   1.000
_cell.length_c   1.000
_cell.angle_alpha   90.00
_cell.angle_beta   90.00
_cell.angle_gamma   90.00
#
_symmetry.space_group_name_H-M   'P 1'
#
loop_
_entity.id
_entity.type
_entity.pdbx_description
1 polymer ?
#
loop_
_entity_poly.entity_id
_entity_poly.type
_entity_poly.pdbx_seq_one_letter_code
_entity_poly.pdbx_strand_id
1 'polypeptide(L)'
;TSLHGILDIPAEMAPYVNAADTDEQFQANLTDDFEIYLSDIMTAGNNTNNSDMAAYVSENSEEAKDWLADTLGMEYGDLAQEAGSSVARSFPAKEGNLNELAQEALLKKVEELKIPVEYKAELKSVAYNEEGALDRITVTVDGKDQEIDCLALVATDVSLIPVFEESQVYEADGKAAALVVSNNAEQLNKDSGELINGLYAAGPILSAAVDGEGVLSGNELTEAVMFGSTAGTEAAVYVSDNQ
;
A
#
# COMPACT_ATOMS: atom_id res chain seq x y z
N THR A 1 -0.62 -6.82 -18.10
CA THR A 1 -1.01 -6.10 -16.87
C THR A 1 -1.92 -4.95 -17.26
N SER A 2 -3.02 -4.78 -16.55
CA SER A 2 -3.96 -3.67 -16.76
C SER A 2 -4.19 -2.96 -15.45
N LEU A 3 -4.21 -1.63 -15.47
CA LEU A 3 -4.66 -0.81 -14.35
C LEU A 3 -6.12 -0.41 -14.59
N HIS A 4 -6.96 -0.63 -13.59
CA HIS A 4 -8.36 -0.25 -13.62
C HIS A 4 -8.62 0.67 -12.43
N GLY A 5 -9.22 1.84 -12.68
CA GLY A 5 -9.56 2.79 -11.64
C GLY A 5 -8.94 4.18 -11.82
N ILE A 6 -8.96 4.95 -10.77
CA ILE A 6 -8.45 6.33 -10.72
C ILE A 6 -7.07 6.31 -10.08
N LEU A 7 -6.07 6.85 -10.77
CA LEU A 7 -4.75 7.13 -10.22
C LEU A 7 -4.81 8.51 -9.56
N ASP A 8 -5.25 8.56 -8.32
CA ASP A 8 -5.39 9.80 -7.55
C ASP A 8 -4.70 9.65 -6.19
N ILE A 9 -3.80 10.58 -5.88
CA ILE A 9 -3.22 10.68 -4.55
C ILE A 9 -4.07 11.68 -3.76
N PRO A 10 -4.57 11.32 -2.56
CA PRO A 10 -5.34 12.23 -1.75
C PRO A 10 -4.57 13.54 -1.48
N ALA A 11 -5.21 14.68 -1.72
CA ALA A 11 -4.59 16.01 -1.57
C ALA A 11 -4.15 16.33 -0.12
N GLU A 12 -4.59 15.53 0.83
CA GLU A 12 -4.31 15.70 2.27
C GLU A 12 -3.12 14.85 2.76
N MET A 13 -2.53 13.98 1.90
CA MET A 13 -1.35 13.22 2.28
C MET A 13 -0.17 14.12 2.58
N ALA A 14 0.57 13.82 3.63
CA ALA A 14 1.78 14.52 3.99
C ALA A 14 2.82 14.44 2.83
N PRO A 15 3.48 15.56 2.46
CA PRO A 15 4.34 15.60 1.26
C PRO A 15 5.77 15.08 1.53
N TYR A 16 5.89 14.02 2.31
CA TYR A 16 7.15 13.38 2.67
C TYR A 16 6.96 11.89 2.94
N VAL A 17 8.03 11.13 2.85
CA VAL A 17 8.10 9.73 3.25
C VAL A 17 8.81 9.63 4.59
N ASN A 18 8.34 8.75 5.46
CA ASN A 18 9.03 8.42 6.71
C ASN A 18 9.92 7.19 6.51
N ALA A 19 11.15 7.27 7.05
CA ALA A 19 12.07 6.14 7.08
C ALA A 19 12.90 6.16 8.36
N ALA A 20 13.10 5.00 8.95
CA ALA A 20 13.95 4.78 10.13
C ALA A 20 15.23 4.04 9.74
N ASP A 21 16.24 4.10 10.61
CA ASP A 21 17.55 3.42 10.47
C ASP A 21 18.35 3.83 9.22
N THR A 22 18.21 5.09 8.80
CA THR A 22 18.82 5.62 7.57
C THR A 22 20.22 6.17 7.80
N ASP A 23 21.04 6.17 6.74
CA ASP A 23 22.37 6.78 6.74
C ASP A 23 22.33 8.29 7.11
N GLU A 24 21.30 9.01 6.69
CA GLU A 24 21.12 10.44 7.00
C GLU A 24 20.89 10.67 8.51
N GLN A 25 20.12 9.79 9.15
CA GLN A 25 19.92 9.83 10.59
C GLN A 25 21.22 9.51 11.34
N PHE A 26 21.96 8.52 10.89
CA PHE A 26 23.28 8.20 11.46
C PHE A 26 24.27 9.37 11.34
N GLN A 27 24.35 10.03 10.18
CA GLN A 27 25.21 11.21 9.97
C GLN A 27 24.78 12.41 10.82
N ALA A 28 23.49 12.53 11.11
CA ALA A 28 22.93 13.55 12.00
C ALA A 28 23.11 13.22 13.50
N ASN A 29 23.72 12.09 13.85
CA ASN A 29 23.84 11.54 15.21
C ASN A 29 22.45 11.32 15.88
N LEU A 30 21.47 10.95 15.13
CA LEU A 30 20.16 10.51 15.61
C LEU A 30 20.17 9.00 15.78
N THR A 31 19.49 8.52 16.83
CA THR A 31 19.19 7.11 17.03
C THR A 31 17.72 6.91 16.71
N ASP A 32 17.45 6.23 15.63
CA ASP A 32 16.14 5.79 15.23
C ASP A 32 16.25 4.37 14.68
N ASP A 33 15.26 3.55 14.95
CA ASP A 33 15.17 2.20 14.47
C ASP A 33 13.70 1.81 14.26
N PHE A 34 13.47 0.63 13.73
CA PHE A 34 12.10 0.15 13.48
C PHE A 34 11.26 0.05 14.75
N GLU A 35 11.84 -0.26 15.92
CA GLU A 35 11.10 -0.37 17.19
C GLU A 35 10.62 1.00 17.67
N ILE A 36 11.45 2.04 17.54
CA ILE A 36 11.10 3.43 17.85
C ILE A 36 10.00 3.91 16.89
N TYR A 37 10.16 3.62 15.58
CA TYR A 37 9.17 4.00 14.59
C TYR A 37 7.84 3.26 14.79
N LEU A 38 7.85 1.95 15.04
CA LEU A 38 6.65 1.18 15.38
C LEU A 38 5.93 1.75 16.61
N SER A 39 6.70 2.14 17.63
CA SER A 39 6.13 2.77 18.85
C SER A 39 5.38 4.07 18.53
N ASP A 40 5.90 4.89 17.61
CA ASP A 40 5.24 6.12 17.18
C ASP A 40 3.97 5.82 16.37
N ILE A 41 4.01 4.85 15.44
CA ILE A 41 2.83 4.38 14.69
C ILE A 41 1.75 3.89 15.65
N MET A 42 2.09 3.00 16.56
CA MET A 42 1.16 2.44 17.54
C MET A 42 0.57 3.52 18.46
N THR A 43 1.39 4.51 18.85
CA THR A 43 0.94 5.63 19.69
C THR A 43 -0.02 6.53 18.92
N ALA A 44 0.27 6.87 17.68
CA ALA A 44 -0.62 7.65 16.81
C ALA A 44 -1.96 6.97 16.60
N GLY A 45 -1.95 5.65 16.37
CA GLY A 45 -3.13 4.82 16.18
C GLY A 45 -3.86 4.43 17.48
N ASN A 46 -3.49 5.02 18.63
CA ASN A 46 -4.08 4.73 19.92
C ASN A 46 -4.01 3.24 20.33
N ASN A 47 -3.00 2.51 19.81
CA ASN A 47 -2.79 1.07 19.97
C ASN A 47 -3.95 0.20 19.44
N THR A 48 -4.67 0.69 18.45
CA THR A 48 -5.74 -0.07 17.77
C THR A 48 -5.28 -0.68 16.45
N ASN A 49 -4.08 -0.37 16.02
CA ASN A 49 -3.44 -0.84 14.78
C ASN A 49 -3.39 -2.39 14.71
N ASN A 50 -3.39 -2.94 13.51
CA ASN A 50 -2.89 -4.29 13.29
C ASN A 50 -1.37 -4.25 13.47
N SER A 51 -0.87 -4.87 14.54
CA SER A 51 0.54 -4.77 14.94
C SER A 51 1.50 -5.36 13.92
N ASP A 52 1.10 -6.41 13.21
CA ASP A 52 1.97 -7.08 12.24
C ASP A 52 2.14 -6.23 10.98
N MET A 53 1.06 -5.60 10.50
CA MET A 53 1.11 -4.68 9.37
C MET A 53 1.86 -3.39 9.71
N ALA A 54 1.67 -2.84 10.91
CA ALA A 54 2.41 -1.67 11.37
C ALA A 54 3.91 -1.97 11.53
N ALA A 55 4.26 -3.15 12.07
CA ALA A 55 5.64 -3.62 12.16
C ALA A 55 6.27 -3.76 10.78
N TYR A 56 5.58 -4.36 9.82
CA TYR A 56 6.08 -4.50 8.45
C TYR A 56 6.45 -3.14 7.83
N VAL A 57 5.60 -2.12 8.01
CA VAL A 57 5.88 -0.77 7.51
C VAL A 57 7.12 -0.17 8.19
N SER A 58 7.23 -0.29 9.52
CA SER A 58 8.37 0.28 10.24
C SER A 58 9.69 -0.41 9.92
N GLU A 59 9.69 -1.74 9.82
CA GLU A 59 10.87 -2.57 9.52
C GLU A 59 11.45 -2.33 8.12
N ASN A 60 10.59 -1.99 7.16
CA ASN A 60 10.99 -1.85 5.76
C ASN A 60 10.91 -0.39 5.25
N SER A 61 10.82 0.57 6.14
CA SER A 61 10.59 1.98 5.79
C SER A 61 11.74 2.62 5.01
N GLU A 62 13.00 2.22 5.26
CA GLU A 62 14.16 2.67 4.49
C GLU A 62 14.03 2.19 3.02
N GLU A 63 13.56 0.96 2.81
CA GLU A 63 13.34 0.44 1.46
C GLU A 63 12.31 1.25 0.68
N ALA A 64 11.28 1.79 1.35
CA ALA A 64 10.30 2.69 0.71
C ALA A 64 10.94 3.97 0.21
N LYS A 65 11.77 4.61 1.05
CA LYS A 65 12.53 5.82 0.70
C LYS A 65 13.48 5.54 -0.48
N ASP A 66 14.23 4.45 -0.40
CA ASP A 66 15.20 4.07 -1.42
C ASP A 66 14.50 3.66 -2.74
N TRP A 67 13.38 2.96 -2.67
CA TRP A 67 12.59 2.64 -3.86
C TRP A 67 12.13 3.90 -4.62
N LEU A 68 11.67 4.94 -3.90
CA LEU A 68 11.29 6.22 -4.49
C LEU A 68 12.48 6.90 -5.16
N ALA A 69 13.67 6.86 -4.54
CA ALA A 69 14.89 7.42 -5.12
C ALA A 69 15.36 6.63 -6.35
N ASP A 70 15.52 5.32 -6.21
CA ASP A 70 16.14 4.47 -7.22
C ASP A 70 15.21 4.20 -8.42
N THR A 71 13.92 4.03 -8.16
CA THR A 71 12.94 3.67 -9.20
C THR A 71 12.33 4.89 -9.88
N LEU A 72 12.03 5.94 -9.10
CA LEU A 72 11.35 7.14 -9.59
C LEU A 72 12.27 8.36 -9.71
N GLY A 73 13.51 8.27 -9.21
CA GLY A 73 14.47 9.37 -9.28
C GLY A 73 14.20 10.51 -8.30
N MET A 74 13.54 10.22 -7.16
CA MET A 74 13.25 11.24 -6.16
C MET A 74 14.54 11.70 -5.46
N GLU A 75 14.69 13.02 -5.30
CA GLU A 75 15.75 13.64 -4.49
C GLU A 75 15.12 14.24 -3.23
N TYR A 76 15.77 13.98 -2.08
CA TYR A 76 15.28 14.44 -0.79
C TYR A 76 15.91 15.74 -0.34
N GLY A 77 15.15 16.54 0.41
CA GLY A 77 15.60 17.70 1.15
C GLY A 77 16.17 17.35 2.52
N ASP A 78 16.23 18.34 3.40
CA ASP A 78 16.74 18.14 4.76
C ASP A 78 15.78 17.25 5.57
N LEU A 79 16.36 16.32 6.34
CA LEU A 79 15.64 15.45 7.27
C LEU A 79 14.85 16.28 8.29
N ALA A 80 13.59 15.97 8.49
CA ALA A 80 12.67 16.70 9.35
C ALA A 80 12.04 15.80 10.45
N GLN A 81 11.66 16.42 11.55
CA GLN A 81 10.84 15.80 12.59
C GLN A 81 9.45 16.41 12.53
N GLU A 82 8.49 15.59 12.12
CA GLU A 82 7.10 16.01 11.98
C GLU A 82 6.25 15.61 13.21
N ALA A 83 5.04 16.13 13.27
CA ALA A 83 4.16 15.94 14.41
C ALA A 83 3.82 14.44 14.63
N GLY A 84 4.00 13.98 15.87
CA GLY A 84 3.79 12.59 16.28
C GLY A 84 5.06 11.74 16.24
N SER A 85 6.09 12.12 15.50
CA SER A 85 7.36 11.40 15.46
C SER A 85 8.25 11.78 16.66
N SER A 86 8.77 10.77 17.34
CA SER A 86 9.73 10.96 18.46
C SER A 86 11.15 11.32 17.98
N VAL A 87 11.50 10.95 16.74
CA VAL A 87 12.78 11.21 16.09
C VAL A 87 12.53 11.83 14.70
N ALA A 88 13.48 12.63 14.19
CA ALA A 88 13.43 13.12 12.82
C ALA A 88 13.60 11.93 11.86
N ARG A 89 12.56 11.65 11.05
CA ARG A 89 12.52 10.56 10.06
C ARG A 89 11.77 10.90 8.79
N SER A 90 11.34 12.13 8.65
CA SER A 90 10.55 12.58 7.50
C SER A 90 11.45 13.16 6.42
N PHE A 91 11.34 12.63 5.21
CA PHE A 91 12.13 12.99 4.04
C PHE A 91 11.20 13.69 3.02
N PRO A 92 11.14 15.04 3.03
CA PRO A 92 10.44 15.80 1.99
C PRO A 92 11.22 15.73 0.68
N ALA A 93 10.56 16.03 -0.44
CA ALA A 93 11.28 16.26 -1.68
C ALA A 93 12.22 17.47 -1.53
N LYS A 94 13.37 17.44 -2.22
CA LYS A 94 14.33 18.55 -2.27
C LYS A 94 13.70 19.83 -2.83
N GLU A 95 12.81 19.69 -3.79
CA GLU A 95 12.02 20.75 -4.38
C GLU A 95 10.61 20.23 -4.71
N GLY A 96 9.58 21.00 -4.40
CA GLY A 96 8.18 20.66 -4.73
C GLY A 96 7.51 19.76 -3.68
N ASN A 97 6.50 19.03 -4.11
CA ASN A 97 5.70 18.12 -3.29
C ASN A 97 6.06 16.69 -3.67
N LEU A 98 6.53 15.87 -2.71
CA LEU A 98 6.98 14.49 -2.97
C LEU A 98 5.88 13.62 -3.58
N ASN A 99 4.64 13.76 -3.10
CA ASN A 99 3.51 12.96 -3.60
C ASN A 99 3.20 13.29 -5.07
N GLU A 100 3.19 14.58 -5.43
CA GLU A 100 2.95 15.02 -6.81
C GLU A 100 4.05 14.52 -7.74
N LEU A 101 5.32 14.66 -7.33
CA LEU A 101 6.47 14.19 -8.11
C LEU A 101 6.45 12.67 -8.29
N ALA A 102 6.15 11.91 -7.23
CA ALA A 102 6.04 10.45 -7.30
C ALA A 102 4.90 10.02 -8.24
N GLN A 103 3.74 10.68 -8.16
CA GLN A 103 2.61 10.42 -9.03
C GLN A 103 2.95 10.69 -10.50
N GLU A 104 3.56 11.84 -10.80
CA GLU A 104 3.99 12.17 -12.17
C GLU A 104 4.99 11.14 -12.72
N ALA A 105 5.95 10.73 -11.90
CA ALA A 105 6.93 9.73 -12.29
C ALA A 105 6.31 8.35 -12.52
N LEU A 106 5.36 7.92 -11.67
CA LEU A 106 4.60 6.67 -11.84
C LEU A 106 3.77 6.69 -13.12
N LEU A 107 3.01 7.77 -13.38
CA LEU A 107 2.22 7.91 -14.61
C LEU A 107 3.11 7.82 -15.86
N LYS A 108 4.27 8.47 -15.83
CA LYS A 108 5.24 8.36 -16.92
C LYS A 108 5.74 6.92 -17.09
N LYS A 109 6.00 6.17 -16.02
CA LYS A 109 6.37 4.75 -16.09
C LYS A 109 5.25 3.90 -16.68
N VAL A 110 3.99 4.15 -16.32
CA VAL A 110 2.83 3.47 -16.91
C VAL A 110 2.77 3.67 -18.41
N GLU A 111 3.00 4.92 -18.89
CA GLU A 111 3.04 5.24 -20.33
C GLU A 111 4.24 4.58 -21.03
N GLU A 112 5.45 4.67 -20.47
CA GLU A 112 6.67 4.06 -21.02
C GLU A 112 6.55 2.55 -21.17
N LEU A 113 5.96 1.89 -20.17
CA LEU A 113 5.74 0.44 -20.14
C LEU A 113 4.50 0.03 -20.92
N LYS A 114 3.72 1.00 -21.43
CA LYS A 114 2.48 0.77 -22.19
C LYS A 114 1.49 -0.10 -21.43
N ILE A 115 1.38 0.12 -20.12
CA ILE A 115 0.40 -0.58 -19.29
C ILE A 115 -1.00 -0.08 -19.69
N PRO A 116 -1.91 -0.97 -20.12
CA PRO A 116 -3.28 -0.55 -20.43
C PRO A 116 -3.97 0.02 -19.21
N VAL A 117 -4.61 1.18 -19.34
CA VAL A 117 -5.40 1.82 -18.28
C VAL A 117 -6.84 1.91 -18.77
N GLU A 118 -7.76 1.33 -18.00
CA GLU A 118 -9.20 1.41 -18.25
C GLU A 118 -9.84 2.36 -17.23
N TYR A 119 -10.45 3.44 -17.71
CA TYR A 119 -11.14 4.42 -16.87
C TYR A 119 -12.61 4.07 -16.69
N LYS A 120 -13.21 4.47 -15.57
CA LYS A 120 -14.62 4.23 -15.23
C LYS A 120 -14.98 2.73 -15.22
N ALA A 121 -13.99 1.92 -14.89
CA ALA A 121 -14.19 0.50 -14.61
C ALA A 121 -14.54 0.33 -13.12
N GLU A 122 -15.59 -0.43 -12.84
CA GLU A 122 -16.03 -0.74 -11.48
C GLU A 122 -15.94 -2.25 -11.26
N LEU A 123 -15.12 -2.68 -10.31
CA LEU A 123 -15.04 -4.08 -9.90
C LEU A 123 -16.33 -4.46 -9.15
N LYS A 124 -17.02 -5.49 -9.64
CA LYS A 124 -18.30 -5.96 -9.08
C LYS A 124 -18.17 -7.21 -8.22
N SER A 125 -17.33 -8.14 -8.64
CA SER A 125 -17.14 -9.40 -7.94
C SER A 125 -15.82 -10.04 -8.30
N VAL A 126 -15.37 -10.93 -7.41
CA VAL A 126 -14.28 -11.87 -7.62
C VAL A 126 -14.86 -13.28 -7.59
N ALA A 127 -14.32 -14.18 -8.40
CA ALA A 127 -14.67 -15.59 -8.43
C ALA A 127 -13.41 -16.42 -8.15
N TYR A 128 -13.63 -17.56 -7.47
CA TYR A 128 -12.57 -18.46 -7.04
C TYR A 128 -12.71 -19.80 -7.73
N ASN A 129 -11.59 -20.47 -7.99
CA ASN A 129 -11.57 -21.85 -8.48
C ASN A 129 -11.87 -22.86 -7.34
N GLU A 130 -11.84 -24.15 -7.66
CA GLU A 130 -12.10 -25.23 -6.70
C GLU A 130 -11.06 -25.29 -5.55
N GLU A 131 -9.88 -24.71 -5.74
CA GLU A 131 -8.80 -24.64 -4.77
C GLU A 131 -8.86 -23.37 -3.90
N GLY A 132 -9.83 -22.49 -4.16
CA GLY A 132 -10.00 -21.21 -3.44
C GLY A 132 -9.08 -20.08 -3.93
N ALA A 133 -8.36 -20.26 -5.03
CA ALA A 133 -7.56 -19.22 -5.65
C ALA A 133 -8.39 -18.33 -6.58
N LEU A 134 -7.95 -17.09 -6.81
CA LEU A 134 -8.57 -16.19 -7.79
C LEU A 134 -8.62 -16.85 -9.18
N ASP A 135 -9.78 -16.83 -9.81
CA ASP A 135 -10.02 -17.37 -11.16
C ASP A 135 -10.44 -16.26 -12.13
N ARG A 136 -11.36 -15.42 -11.68
CA ARG A 136 -12.02 -14.44 -12.54
C ARG A 136 -12.51 -13.22 -11.76
N ILE A 137 -12.58 -12.08 -12.45
CA ILE A 137 -13.25 -10.88 -11.95
C ILE A 137 -14.37 -10.45 -12.88
N THR A 138 -15.40 -9.81 -12.33
CA THR A 138 -16.41 -9.10 -13.12
C THR A 138 -16.21 -7.59 -12.94
N VAL A 139 -16.04 -6.88 -14.04
CA VAL A 139 -15.94 -5.42 -14.06
C VAL A 139 -17.04 -4.82 -14.92
N THR A 140 -17.61 -3.70 -14.48
CA THR A 140 -18.52 -2.90 -15.30
C THR A 140 -17.75 -1.78 -15.95
N VAL A 141 -17.76 -1.73 -17.29
CA VAL A 141 -17.18 -0.66 -18.11
C VAL A 141 -18.28 -0.09 -18.98
N ASP A 142 -18.48 1.22 -18.97
CA ASP A 142 -19.56 1.91 -19.69
C ASP A 142 -20.95 1.27 -19.48
N GLY A 143 -21.23 0.82 -18.27
CA GLY A 143 -22.52 0.21 -17.87
C GLY A 143 -22.75 -1.22 -18.39
N LYS A 144 -21.71 -1.90 -18.83
CA LYS A 144 -21.76 -3.30 -19.26
C LYS A 144 -20.79 -4.15 -18.46
N ASP A 145 -21.29 -5.25 -17.94
CA ASP A 145 -20.48 -6.21 -17.23
C ASP A 145 -19.63 -7.03 -18.19
N GLN A 146 -18.37 -7.20 -17.83
CA GLN A 146 -17.37 -8.00 -18.53
C GLN A 146 -16.71 -8.94 -17.53
N GLU A 147 -16.61 -10.21 -17.89
CA GLU A 147 -15.81 -11.17 -17.15
C GLU A 147 -14.39 -11.21 -17.69
N ILE A 148 -13.42 -11.16 -16.80
CA ILE A 148 -11.99 -11.19 -17.11
C ILE A 148 -11.35 -12.31 -16.32
N ASP A 149 -10.83 -13.33 -17.00
CA ASP A 149 -10.00 -14.35 -16.38
C ASP A 149 -8.68 -13.73 -15.96
N CYS A 150 -8.30 -13.84 -14.70
CA CYS A 150 -7.06 -13.29 -14.19
C CYS A 150 -6.48 -14.15 -13.07
N LEU A 151 -5.16 -14.30 -13.07
CA LEU A 151 -4.42 -15.06 -12.06
C LEU A 151 -4.10 -14.22 -10.83
N ALA A 152 -3.96 -12.89 -10.99
CA ALA A 152 -3.63 -12.00 -9.88
C ALA A 152 -4.39 -10.67 -9.98
N LEU A 153 -4.82 -10.16 -8.82
CA LEU A 153 -5.49 -8.88 -8.64
C LEU A 153 -4.88 -8.14 -7.45
N VAL A 154 -4.46 -6.89 -7.64
CA VAL A 154 -4.05 -5.99 -6.56
C VAL A 154 -5.16 -4.96 -6.33
N ALA A 155 -5.77 -4.98 -5.15
CA ALA A 155 -6.81 -4.04 -4.75
C ALA A 155 -6.22 -2.84 -4.00
N THR A 156 -6.67 -1.61 -4.29
CA THR A 156 -6.11 -0.40 -3.67
C THR A 156 -7.14 0.55 -3.05
N ASP A 157 -8.40 0.46 -3.45
CA ASP A 157 -9.45 1.41 -3.04
C ASP A 157 -10.33 0.83 -1.93
N VAL A 158 -10.56 1.59 -0.85
CA VAL A 158 -11.39 1.19 0.30
C VAL A 158 -12.82 0.83 -0.09
N SER A 159 -13.36 1.42 -1.16
CA SER A 159 -14.71 1.11 -1.65
C SER A 159 -14.85 -0.33 -2.16
N LEU A 160 -13.72 -1.01 -2.41
CA LEU A 160 -13.68 -2.41 -2.85
C LEU A 160 -13.80 -3.42 -1.72
N ILE A 161 -13.65 -3.03 -0.45
CA ILE A 161 -13.73 -3.96 0.69
C ILE A 161 -14.95 -4.88 0.61
N PRO A 162 -16.18 -4.38 0.31
CA PRO A 162 -17.35 -5.25 0.21
C PRO A 162 -17.31 -6.29 -0.90
N VAL A 163 -16.41 -6.15 -1.88
CA VAL A 163 -16.25 -7.12 -2.99
C VAL A 163 -15.47 -8.35 -2.55
N PHE A 164 -14.62 -8.21 -1.53
CA PHE A 164 -13.75 -9.26 -1.01
C PHE A 164 -14.38 -9.96 0.20
N GLU A 165 -15.54 -10.59 0.00
CA GLU A 165 -16.35 -11.21 1.07
C GLU A 165 -15.63 -12.34 1.83
N GLU A 166 -14.64 -12.98 1.21
CA GLU A 166 -13.85 -14.06 1.82
C GLU A 166 -12.58 -13.55 2.54
N SER A 167 -12.24 -12.27 2.38
CA SER A 167 -11.02 -11.72 2.95
C SER A 167 -11.22 -11.25 4.38
N GLN A 168 -10.13 -11.37 5.17
CA GLN A 168 -10.09 -10.85 6.53
C GLN A 168 -10.10 -9.32 6.50
N VAL A 169 -10.90 -8.73 7.37
CA VAL A 169 -11.02 -7.28 7.51
C VAL A 169 -10.58 -6.81 8.89
N TYR A 170 -10.02 -5.62 8.93
CA TYR A 170 -9.88 -4.83 10.14
C TYR A 170 -11.17 -4.04 10.35
N GLU A 171 -11.70 -4.08 11.57
CA GLU A 171 -12.92 -3.39 11.93
C GLU A 171 -12.63 -2.16 12.81
N ALA A 172 -13.19 -1.01 12.42
CA ALA A 172 -13.26 0.19 13.24
C ALA A 172 -14.73 0.53 13.51
N ASP A 173 -15.08 0.81 14.75
CA ASP A 173 -16.46 1.09 15.17
C ASP A 173 -17.49 0.04 14.72
N GLY A 174 -17.08 -1.24 14.66
CA GLY A 174 -17.92 -2.37 14.25
C GLY A 174 -18.24 -2.39 12.75
N LYS A 175 -17.40 -1.77 11.92
CA LYS A 175 -17.49 -1.79 10.46
C LYS A 175 -16.16 -2.19 9.84
N ALA A 176 -16.22 -2.92 8.74
CA ALA A 176 -15.04 -3.18 7.93
C ALA A 176 -14.44 -1.85 7.43
N ALA A 177 -13.19 -1.59 7.82
CA ALA A 177 -12.50 -0.34 7.54
C ALA A 177 -11.24 -0.52 6.67
N ALA A 178 -10.64 -1.72 6.68
CA ALA A 178 -9.49 -2.07 5.84
C ALA A 178 -9.46 -3.57 5.57
N LEU A 179 -8.69 -4.01 4.57
CA LEU A 179 -8.28 -5.40 4.44
C LEU A 179 -7.07 -5.68 5.34
N VAL A 180 -6.92 -6.92 5.77
CA VAL A 180 -5.74 -7.44 6.44
C VAL A 180 -4.95 -8.30 5.46
N VAL A 181 -3.66 -8.05 5.37
CA VAL A 181 -2.76 -8.79 4.46
C VAL A 181 -1.55 -9.35 5.20
N SER A 182 -0.90 -10.32 4.57
CA SER A 182 0.42 -10.83 4.99
C SER A 182 1.53 -9.81 4.69
N ASN A 183 2.76 -10.09 5.13
CA ASN A 183 3.95 -9.31 4.78
C ASN A 183 4.28 -9.35 3.27
N ASN A 184 3.68 -10.27 2.52
CA ASN A 184 3.76 -10.32 1.05
C ASN A 184 2.56 -9.61 0.37
N ALA A 185 1.83 -8.78 1.12
CA ALA A 185 0.63 -8.07 0.65
C ALA A 185 -0.51 -8.98 0.15
N GLU A 186 -0.48 -10.27 0.46
CA GLU A 186 -1.53 -11.25 0.11
C GLU A 186 -2.72 -11.13 1.06
N GLN A 187 -3.94 -11.18 0.52
CA GLN A 187 -5.14 -11.18 1.33
C GLN A 187 -5.30 -12.51 2.10
N LEU A 188 -5.77 -12.41 3.33
CA LEU A 188 -6.00 -13.55 4.21
C LEU A 188 -7.48 -13.96 4.18
N ASN A 189 -7.76 -15.25 4.16
CA ASN A 189 -9.12 -15.76 4.28
C ASN A 189 -9.65 -15.51 5.72
N LYS A 190 -10.86 -14.97 5.82
CA LYS A 190 -11.47 -14.57 7.10
C LYS A 190 -11.72 -15.73 8.07
N ASP A 191 -11.97 -16.94 7.55
CA ASP A 191 -12.35 -18.10 8.35
C ASP A 191 -11.15 -18.98 8.72
N SER A 192 -10.23 -19.21 7.77
CA SER A 192 -9.05 -20.05 7.97
C SER A 192 -7.78 -19.29 8.37
N GLY A 193 -7.68 -18.01 8.02
CA GLY A 193 -6.44 -17.21 8.13
C GLY A 193 -5.36 -17.60 7.11
N GLU A 194 -5.68 -18.50 6.17
CA GLU A 194 -4.77 -18.88 5.08
C GLU A 194 -4.75 -17.81 3.98
N LEU A 195 -3.69 -17.80 3.18
CA LEU A 195 -3.56 -16.89 2.04
C LEU A 195 -4.59 -17.20 0.96
N ILE A 196 -5.17 -16.16 0.36
CA ILE A 196 -6.01 -16.29 -0.83
C ILE A 196 -5.13 -16.09 -2.06
N ASN A 197 -4.72 -17.17 -2.69
CA ASN A 197 -3.82 -17.16 -3.84
C ASN A 197 -4.35 -16.26 -4.97
N GLY A 198 -3.48 -15.36 -5.44
CA GLY A 198 -3.80 -14.41 -6.50
C GLY A 198 -4.47 -13.12 -6.05
N LEU A 199 -4.86 -12.99 -4.76
CA LEU A 199 -5.42 -11.75 -4.22
C LEU A 199 -4.40 -11.00 -3.38
N TYR A 200 -4.14 -9.76 -3.74
CA TYR A 200 -3.22 -8.82 -3.09
C TYR A 200 -3.93 -7.51 -2.77
N ALA A 201 -3.39 -6.75 -1.83
CA ALA A 201 -3.88 -5.40 -1.57
C ALA A 201 -2.74 -4.45 -1.19
N ALA A 202 -2.90 -3.16 -1.49
CA ALA A 202 -1.94 -2.11 -1.19
C ALA A 202 -2.62 -0.74 -1.11
N GLY A 203 -1.96 0.22 -0.45
CA GLY A 203 -2.44 1.60 -0.38
C GLY A 203 -3.68 1.79 0.49
N PRO A 204 -4.57 2.75 0.18
CA PRO A 204 -5.64 3.19 1.07
C PRO A 204 -6.57 2.10 1.61
N ILE A 205 -6.73 1.00 0.91
CA ILE A 205 -7.55 -0.15 1.36
C ILE A 205 -6.97 -0.83 2.60
N LEU A 206 -5.70 -0.58 2.94
CA LEU A 206 -4.98 -1.13 4.10
C LEU A 206 -4.84 -0.12 5.24
N SER A 207 -4.92 1.19 4.97
CA SER A 207 -4.47 2.25 5.88
C SER A 207 -5.13 2.17 7.26
N ALA A 208 -6.44 1.92 7.36
CA ALA A 208 -7.08 1.84 8.67
C ALA A 208 -6.56 0.66 9.53
N ALA A 209 -6.03 -0.42 8.92
CA ALA A 209 -5.40 -1.50 9.65
C ALA A 209 -3.99 -1.13 10.11
N VAL A 210 -3.21 -0.44 9.27
CA VAL A 210 -1.86 0.03 9.61
C VAL A 210 -1.91 1.13 10.66
N ASP A 211 -2.79 2.13 10.47
CA ASP A 211 -2.81 3.37 11.25
C ASP A 211 -3.70 3.31 12.51
N GLY A 212 -4.67 2.39 12.57
CA GLY A 212 -5.62 2.34 13.69
C GLY A 212 -6.54 3.57 13.72
N GLU A 213 -6.74 4.15 14.92
CA GLU A 213 -7.59 5.33 15.12
C GLU A 213 -6.92 6.66 14.73
N GLY A 214 -5.64 6.66 14.36
CA GLY A 214 -4.94 7.89 13.99
C GLY A 214 -3.66 7.65 13.21
N VAL A 215 -3.47 8.45 12.18
CA VAL A 215 -2.34 8.37 11.25
C VAL A 215 -1.12 9.09 11.82
N LEU A 216 0.03 8.45 11.80
CA LEU A 216 1.30 9.13 11.98
C LEU A 216 1.65 9.84 10.67
N SER A 217 1.74 11.17 10.71
CA SER A 217 1.94 12.00 9.51
C SER A 217 3.14 11.53 8.68
N GLY A 218 2.97 11.33 7.38
CA GLY A 218 3.97 10.82 6.44
C GLY A 218 4.02 9.30 6.34
N ASN A 219 3.24 8.57 7.15
CA ASN A 219 3.17 7.11 7.11
C ASN A 219 2.44 6.62 5.85
N GLU A 220 1.48 7.39 5.35
CA GLU A 220 0.64 7.01 4.21
C GLU A 220 1.44 6.75 2.94
N LEU A 221 2.47 7.56 2.66
CA LEU A 221 3.32 7.33 1.49
C LEU A 221 4.25 6.13 1.70
N THR A 222 4.82 5.98 2.91
CA THR A 222 5.67 4.85 3.27
C THR A 222 4.91 3.53 3.08
N GLU A 223 3.73 3.38 3.67
CA GLU A 223 2.90 2.17 3.55
C GLU A 223 2.43 1.92 2.12
N ALA A 224 2.04 2.97 1.39
CA ALA A 224 1.61 2.82 0.00
C ALA A 224 2.73 2.31 -0.91
N VAL A 225 3.97 2.78 -0.70
CA VAL A 225 5.15 2.31 -1.45
C VAL A 225 5.52 0.89 -1.04
N MET A 226 5.56 0.60 0.27
CA MET A 226 5.92 -0.74 0.76
C MET A 226 4.95 -1.81 0.27
N PHE A 227 3.68 -1.68 0.61
CA PHE A 227 2.70 -2.67 0.17
C PHE A 227 2.49 -2.67 -1.35
N GLY A 228 2.62 -1.50 -2.02
CA GLY A 228 2.48 -1.39 -3.47
C GLY A 228 3.58 -2.11 -4.24
N SER A 229 4.84 -1.92 -3.86
CA SER A 229 5.99 -2.60 -4.48
C SER A 229 5.97 -4.10 -4.21
N THR A 230 5.64 -4.50 -2.97
CA THR A 230 5.51 -5.90 -2.58
C THR A 230 4.38 -6.59 -3.32
N ALA A 231 3.15 -6.03 -3.30
CA ALA A 231 2.01 -6.60 -4.00
C ALA A 231 2.26 -6.76 -5.51
N GLY A 232 2.91 -5.75 -6.13
CA GLY A 232 3.25 -5.80 -7.55
C GLY A 232 4.27 -6.90 -7.87
N THR A 233 5.28 -7.06 -7.02
CA THR A 233 6.33 -8.09 -7.19
C THR A 233 5.76 -9.49 -6.99
N GLU A 234 5.06 -9.72 -5.89
CA GLU A 234 4.48 -11.02 -5.55
C GLU A 234 3.40 -11.46 -6.56
N ALA A 235 2.54 -10.52 -6.99
CA ALA A 235 1.57 -10.81 -8.05
C ALA A 235 2.26 -11.21 -9.38
N ALA A 236 3.37 -10.56 -9.74
CA ALA A 236 4.12 -10.90 -10.95
C ALA A 236 4.79 -12.28 -10.85
N VAL A 237 5.37 -12.62 -9.70
CA VAL A 237 5.95 -13.93 -9.41
C VAL A 237 4.86 -15.00 -9.49
N TYR A 238 3.74 -14.81 -8.79
CA TYR A 238 2.63 -15.75 -8.80
C TYR A 238 2.10 -16.02 -10.21
N VAL A 239 1.92 -14.98 -11.02
CA VAL A 239 1.50 -15.14 -12.43
C VAL A 239 2.54 -15.90 -13.24
N SER A 240 3.85 -15.64 -13.03
CA SER A 240 4.91 -16.36 -13.74
C SER A 240 4.94 -17.86 -13.44
N ASP A 241 4.65 -18.23 -12.19
CA ASP A 241 4.72 -19.62 -11.73
C ASP A 241 3.45 -20.44 -12.09
N ASN A 242 2.35 -19.77 -12.44
CA ASN A 242 1.05 -20.40 -12.70
C ASN A 242 0.54 -20.21 -14.16
N GLN A 243 1.40 -19.78 -15.11
CA GLN A 243 1.07 -19.67 -16.54
C GLN A 243 1.21 -20.98 -17.30
#